data_3fe2a22ed154864c2cd8f1533f3ca7b6
#
_entry.id   3fe2a22ed154864c2cd8f1533f3ca7b6
#
_cell.length_a   1.000
_cell.length_b   1.000
_cell.length_c   1.000
_cell.angle_alpha   90.00
_cell.angle_beta   90.00
_cell.angle_gamma   90.00
#
_symmetry.space_group_name_H-M   'P 1'
#
loop_
_entity.id
_entity.type
_entity.pdbx_description
1 polymer ?
#
loop_
_entity_poly.entity_id
_entity_poly.type
_entity_poly.pdbx_seq_one_letter_code
_entity_poly.pdbx_strand_id
1 'polypeptide(L)'
;HADMSFFIDPDADSKITQGVTFEYVGNCGISFCAPLIGEAASDLNTRKAWYDTEWAPNWTSFSDFLDALEKTGSNINVATQVGHGTVRKAIMGMDTRAPDSGEMKQMQVLVAESLDAGALGFSTGLSMAPGYYSLAIEVFELVQMAAERNKLYSSHIRDSSTEGPGLFVATMEALEAGRRTGAKVQVSHLKANGPLRGRSSDLIEMIDKAQSDGIDAAADVYPYVSASGPMSGNVF
;
A
#
# COMPACT_ATOMS: atom_id res chain seq x y z
N HIS A 1 2.72 -1.94 8.45
CA HIS A 1 1.51 -2.74 8.71
C HIS A 1 1.07 -2.65 10.19
N ALA A 2 1.19 -1.45 10.78
CA ALA A 2 0.79 -1.17 12.16
C ALA A 2 -0.64 -0.58 12.26
N ASP A 3 -1.39 -0.61 11.18
CA ASP A 3 -2.69 0.06 11.04
C ASP A 3 -3.67 -0.26 12.17
N MET A 4 -3.70 -1.52 12.63
CA MET A 4 -4.57 -1.96 13.72
C MET A 4 -3.97 -1.73 15.11
N SER A 5 -2.64 -1.62 15.21
CA SER A 5 -1.97 -1.54 16.52
C SER A 5 -2.39 -0.31 17.32
N PHE A 6 -2.72 0.79 16.67
CA PHE A 6 -3.19 2.01 17.34
C PHE A 6 -4.50 1.85 18.12
N PHE A 7 -5.34 0.88 17.73
CA PHE A 7 -6.58 0.57 18.44
C PHE A 7 -6.39 -0.47 19.55
N ILE A 8 -5.28 -1.20 19.53
CA ILE A 8 -4.95 -2.26 20.47
C ILE A 8 -3.98 -1.74 21.53
N ASP A 9 -3.02 -0.95 21.12
CA ASP A 9 -1.97 -0.34 21.93
C ASP A 9 -1.80 1.15 21.53
N PRO A 10 -2.72 2.04 21.95
CA PRO A 10 -2.69 3.45 21.57
C PRO A 10 -1.50 4.20 22.18
N ASP A 11 -0.91 3.68 23.25
CA ASP A 11 0.28 4.27 23.87
C ASP A 11 1.51 4.19 22.98
N ALA A 12 1.54 3.23 22.06
CA ALA A 12 2.58 3.05 21.06
C ALA A 12 4.01 3.00 21.67
N ASP A 13 4.14 2.37 22.84
CA ASP A 13 5.40 2.31 23.60
C ASP A 13 6.58 1.78 22.80
N SER A 14 6.32 0.75 21.97
CA SER A 14 7.33 0.15 21.08
C SER A 14 7.87 1.11 20.04
N LYS A 15 7.18 2.19 19.75
CA LYS A 15 7.55 3.25 18.80
C LYS A 15 8.21 4.42 19.49
N ILE A 16 7.55 4.97 20.50
CA ILE A 16 8.02 6.15 21.24
C ILE A 16 9.37 5.89 21.89
N THR A 17 9.58 4.73 22.49
CA THR A 17 10.86 4.37 23.12
C THR A 17 12.02 4.27 22.13
N GLN A 18 11.74 4.17 20.83
CA GLN A 18 12.72 4.22 19.75
C GLN A 18 12.81 5.61 19.08
N GLY A 19 12.10 6.62 19.60
CA GLY A 19 12.11 7.98 19.07
C GLY A 19 11.18 8.18 17.84
N VAL A 20 10.29 7.22 17.54
CA VAL A 20 9.31 7.36 16.47
C VAL A 20 8.17 8.25 16.95
N THR A 21 7.94 9.36 16.26
CA THR A 21 6.90 10.34 16.58
C THR A 21 5.80 10.43 15.51
N PHE A 22 5.98 9.72 14.40
CA PHE A 22 5.04 9.68 13.29
C PHE A 22 5.10 8.32 12.58
N GLU A 23 3.95 7.75 12.25
CA GLU A 23 3.85 6.58 11.39
C GLU A 23 2.96 6.84 10.19
N TYR A 24 3.41 6.36 9.02
CA TYR A 24 2.65 6.35 7.79
C TYR A 24 2.30 4.91 7.42
N VAL A 25 1.03 4.56 7.55
CA VAL A 25 0.53 3.19 7.43
C VAL A 25 -0.33 3.00 6.18
N GLY A 26 -0.88 1.80 5.97
CA GLY A 26 -1.65 1.47 4.76
C GLY A 26 -0.77 1.13 3.55
N ASN A 27 0.48 0.72 3.78
CA ASN A 27 1.42 0.33 2.73
C ASN A 27 1.08 -1.03 2.09
N CYS A 28 1.77 -1.34 1.00
CA CYS A 28 1.73 -2.63 0.29
C CYS A 28 0.33 -3.03 -0.18
N GLY A 29 -0.51 -2.05 -0.52
CA GLY A 29 -1.87 -2.29 -1.01
C GLY A 29 -2.84 -2.85 0.04
N ILE A 30 -2.44 -2.92 1.29
CA ILE A 30 -3.23 -3.44 2.40
C ILE A 30 -3.48 -2.30 3.37
N SER A 31 -4.67 -1.71 3.31
CA SER A 31 -5.14 -0.78 4.33
C SER A 31 -6.18 -1.49 5.21
N PHE A 32 -5.81 -1.73 6.45
CA PHE A 32 -6.78 -2.24 7.44
C PHE A 32 -7.76 -1.15 7.88
N CYS A 33 -7.55 0.04 7.41
CA CYS A 33 -8.33 1.20 7.73
C CYS A 33 -9.70 1.17 7.04
N ALA A 34 -9.71 1.19 5.72
CA ALA A 34 -10.91 1.24 4.88
C ALA A 34 -10.53 1.16 3.38
N PRO A 35 -11.51 0.90 2.48
CA PRO A 35 -12.91 0.58 2.79
C PRO A 35 -13.09 -0.85 3.34
N LEU A 36 -13.92 -1.02 4.35
CA LEU A 36 -14.20 -2.32 4.96
C LEU A 36 -15.60 -2.81 4.57
N ILE A 37 -15.78 -3.13 3.30
CA ILE A 37 -17.01 -3.71 2.73
C ILE A 37 -16.66 -5.00 1.99
N GLY A 38 -17.68 -5.85 1.73
CA GLY A 38 -17.48 -7.10 1.00
C GLY A 38 -16.43 -8.00 1.64
N GLU A 39 -15.60 -8.64 0.83
CA GLU A 39 -14.53 -9.53 1.32
C GLU A 39 -13.41 -8.79 2.08
N ALA A 40 -13.24 -7.48 1.88
CA ALA A 40 -12.27 -6.69 2.63
C ALA A 40 -12.60 -6.67 4.13
N ALA A 41 -13.88 -6.58 4.49
CA ALA A 41 -14.33 -6.66 5.87
C ALA A 41 -14.11 -8.05 6.49
N SER A 42 -14.36 -9.11 5.72
CA SER A 42 -14.14 -10.49 6.16
C SER A 42 -12.64 -10.80 6.37
N ASP A 43 -11.80 -10.30 5.49
CA ASP A 43 -10.34 -10.45 5.58
C ASP A 43 -9.79 -9.80 6.87
N LEU A 44 -10.28 -8.63 7.23
CA LEU A 44 -9.90 -7.98 8.48
C LEU A 44 -10.24 -8.81 9.71
N ASN A 45 -11.43 -9.41 9.74
CA ASN A 45 -11.83 -10.29 10.84
C ASN A 45 -10.91 -11.51 10.99
N THR A 46 -10.41 -12.04 9.87
CA THR A 46 -9.40 -13.12 9.89
C THR A 46 -8.06 -12.62 10.43
N ARG A 47 -7.65 -11.41 10.04
CA ARG A 47 -6.35 -10.85 10.41
C ARG A 47 -6.27 -10.37 11.85
N LYS A 48 -7.40 -9.96 12.46
CA LYS A 48 -7.41 -9.58 13.88
C LYS A 48 -6.96 -10.71 14.80
N ALA A 49 -7.17 -11.96 14.41
CA ALA A 49 -6.67 -13.12 15.13
C ALA A 49 -5.13 -13.14 15.29
N TRP A 50 -4.40 -12.45 14.42
CA TRP A 50 -2.94 -12.32 14.52
C TRP A 50 -2.49 -11.45 15.70
N TYR A 51 -3.40 -10.62 16.23
CA TYR A 51 -3.13 -9.70 17.33
C TYR A 51 -3.64 -10.23 18.68
N ASP A 52 -4.22 -11.44 18.70
CA ASP A 52 -4.81 -12.04 19.91
C ASP A 52 -5.74 -11.06 20.64
N THR A 53 -6.67 -10.45 19.88
CA THR A 53 -7.56 -9.42 20.39
C THR A 53 -9.02 -9.70 20.07
N GLU A 54 -9.91 -9.37 21.02
CA GLU A 54 -11.36 -9.36 20.81
C GLU A 54 -11.84 -8.04 20.18
N TRP A 55 -10.96 -7.04 20.08
CA TRP A 55 -11.29 -5.78 19.44
C TRP A 55 -11.72 -5.98 17.98
N ALA A 56 -12.74 -5.26 17.54
CA ALA A 56 -13.25 -5.30 16.18
C ALA A 56 -13.54 -3.89 15.67
N PRO A 57 -13.20 -3.60 14.41
CA PRO A 57 -13.52 -2.32 13.81
C PRO A 57 -15.05 -2.12 13.72
N ASN A 58 -15.48 -0.89 13.91
CA ASN A 58 -16.88 -0.47 13.82
C ASN A 58 -17.11 0.55 12.71
N TRP A 59 -16.23 0.58 11.72
CA TRP A 59 -16.30 1.48 10.56
C TRP A 59 -16.34 0.71 9.24
N THR A 60 -16.80 1.37 8.19
CA THR A 60 -16.81 0.86 6.82
C THR A 60 -16.12 1.80 5.85
N SER A 61 -16.26 3.11 6.07
CA SER A 61 -15.64 4.14 5.24
C SER A 61 -14.31 4.63 5.83
N PHE A 62 -13.53 5.33 5.01
CA PHE A 62 -12.28 5.93 5.45
C PHE A 62 -12.52 7.09 6.44
N SER A 63 -13.60 7.84 6.28
CA SER A 63 -13.99 8.89 7.24
C SER A 63 -14.29 8.31 8.61
N ASP A 64 -15.12 7.26 8.67
CA ASP A 64 -15.44 6.57 9.94
C ASP A 64 -14.20 6.02 10.63
N PHE A 65 -13.24 5.52 9.84
CA PHE A 65 -11.95 5.07 10.38
C PHE A 65 -11.17 6.23 11.03
N LEU A 66 -11.08 7.38 10.38
CA LEU A 66 -10.40 8.57 10.94
C LEU A 66 -11.08 9.03 12.23
N ASP A 67 -12.41 9.07 12.26
CA ASP A 67 -13.18 9.41 13.45
C ASP A 67 -12.91 8.42 14.61
N ALA A 68 -12.83 7.13 14.28
CA ALA A 68 -12.51 6.10 15.27
C ALA A 68 -11.07 6.26 15.79
N LEU A 69 -10.11 6.56 14.93
CA LEU A 69 -8.71 6.79 15.29
C LEU A 69 -8.57 8.02 16.19
N GLU A 70 -9.23 9.12 15.84
CA GLU A 70 -9.24 10.35 16.64
C GLU A 70 -9.84 10.10 18.03
N LYS A 71 -10.94 9.36 18.09
CA LYS A 71 -11.60 9.00 19.36
C LYS A 71 -10.74 8.09 20.24
N THR A 72 -10.02 7.14 19.65
CA THR A 72 -9.11 6.25 20.38
C THR A 72 -7.91 7.02 20.90
N GLY A 73 -7.39 7.93 20.10
CA GLY A 73 -6.15 8.64 20.36
C GLY A 73 -4.91 7.78 20.07
N SER A 74 -3.76 8.43 20.00
CA SER A 74 -2.46 7.78 19.91
C SER A 74 -1.41 8.75 20.42
N ASN A 75 -0.37 8.22 21.08
CA ASN A 75 0.74 9.03 21.56
C ASN A 75 1.72 9.45 20.44
N ILE A 76 1.53 8.94 19.21
CA ILE A 76 2.27 9.36 18.02
C ILE A 76 1.33 9.86 16.94
N ASN A 77 1.85 10.67 16.02
CA ASN A 77 1.09 11.10 14.86
C ASN A 77 0.93 9.93 13.88
N VAL A 78 -0.25 9.80 13.32
CA VAL A 78 -0.57 8.73 12.37
C VAL A 78 -1.12 9.33 11.09
N ALA A 79 -0.64 8.86 9.95
CA ALA A 79 -1.27 9.09 8.66
C ALA A 79 -1.38 7.76 7.91
N THR A 80 -2.31 7.71 6.97
CA THR A 80 -2.61 6.44 6.30
C THR A 80 -2.87 6.63 4.81
N GLN A 81 -2.72 5.54 4.07
CA GLN A 81 -3.02 5.41 2.65
C GLN A 81 -4.22 4.49 2.45
N VAL A 82 -4.93 4.67 1.34
CA VAL A 82 -5.88 3.66 0.87
C VAL A 82 -5.14 2.60 0.06
N GLY A 83 -5.39 1.32 0.37
CA GLY A 83 -4.72 0.19 -0.24
C GLY A 83 -5.48 -0.38 -1.44
N HIS A 84 -4.79 -0.56 -2.57
CA HIS A 84 -5.32 -1.19 -3.79
C HIS A 84 -5.95 -2.56 -3.53
N GLY A 85 -5.21 -3.44 -2.84
CA GLY A 85 -5.71 -4.79 -2.54
C GLY A 85 -6.95 -4.78 -1.65
N THR A 86 -7.08 -3.81 -0.74
CA THR A 86 -8.29 -3.61 0.07
C THR A 86 -9.46 -3.17 -0.79
N VAL A 87 -9.26 -2.18 -1.66
CA VAL A 87 -10.28 -1.69 -2.60
C VAL A 87 -10.71 -2.79 -3.56
N ARG A 88 -9.75 -3.54 -4.12
CA ARG A 88 -10.02 -4.64 -5.03
C ARG A 88 -10.83 -5.75 -4.34
N LYS A 89 -10.49 -6.13 -3.10
CA LYS A 89 -11.27 -7.09 -2.30
C LYS A 89 -12.67 -6.59 -2.00
N ALA A 90 -12.85 -5.31 -1.77
CA ALA A 90 -14.14 -4.71 -1.49
C ALA A 90 -15.12 -4.89 -2.67
N ILE A 91 -14.64 -4.84 -3.90
CA ILE A 91 -15.46 -4.88 -5.12
C ILE A 91 -15.44 -6.24 -5.81
N MET A 92 -14.28 -6.88 -5.91
CA MET A 92 -14.08 -8.11 -6.70
C MET A 92 -13.72 -9.33 -5.85
N GLY A 93 -13.50 -9.16 -4.54
CA GLY A 93 -12.98 -10.25 -3.71
C GLY A 93 -11.59 -10.70 -4.15
N MET A 94 -11.42 -12.01 -4.24
CA MET A 94 -10.16 -12.64 -4.69
C MET A 94 -10.20 -13.05 -6.18
N ASP A 95 -11.13 -12.52 -6.96
CA ASP A 95 -11.23 -12.82 -8.39
C ASP A 95 -9.94 -12.45 -9.13
N THR A 96 -9.52 -13.36 -10.03
CA THR A 96 -8.24 -13.24 -10.75
C THR A 96 -8.35 -12.52 -12.10
N ARG A 97 -9.59 -12.29 -12.58
CA ARG A 97 -9.81 -11.56 -13.83
C ARG A 97 -9.58 -10.05 -13.68
N ALA A 98 -9.44 -9.37 -14.80
CA ALA A 98 -9.50 -7.91 -14.81
C ALA A 98 -10.92 -7.41 -14.40
N PRO A 99 -11.02 -6.22 -13.76
CA PRO A 99 -12.32 -5.59 -13.50
C PRO A 99 -13.04 -5.26 -14.80
N ASP A 100 -14.36 -5.35 -14.77
CA ASP A 100 -15.16 -4.73 -15.81
C ASP A 100 -15.25 -3.21 -15.60
N SER A 101 -15.89 -2.49 -16.54
CA SER A 101 -15.98 -1.02 -16.46
C SER A 101 -16.78 -0.52 -15.26
N GLY A 102 -17.77 -1.31 -14.80
CA GLY A 102 -18.56 -0.98 -13.62
C GLY A 102 -17.75 -1.17 -12.33
N GLU A 103 -17.05 -2.27 -12.21
CA GLU A 103 -16.17 -2.58 -11.09
C GLU A 103 -15.00 -1.58 -11.00
N MET A 104 -14.35 -1.27 -12.13
CA MET A 104 -13.32 -0.23 -12.17
C MET A 104 -13.86 1.11 -11.67
N LYS A 105 -15.04 1.50 -12.13
CA LYS A 105 -15.66 2.75 -11.68
C LYS A 105 -15.95 2.74 -10.19
N GLN A 106 -16.40 1.63 -9.62
CA GLN A 106 -16.61 1.50 -8.17
C GLN A 106 -15.30 1.60 -7.40
N MET A 107 -14.22 0.95 -7.87
CA MET A 107 -12.90 1.08 -7.24
C MET A 107 -12.39 2.53 -7.30
N GLN A 108 -12.54 3.22 -8.43
CA GLN A 108 -12.18 4.64 -8.55
C GLN A 108 -12.93 5.52 -7.54
N VAL A 109 -14.23 5.27 -7.34
CA VAL A 109 -15.04 6.00 -6.35
C VAL A 109 -14.50 5.76 -4.94
N LEU A 110 -14.26 4.51 -4.55
CA LEU A 110 -13.73 4.19 -3.22
C LEU A 110 -12.36 4.82 -2.95
N VAL A 111 -11.47 4.82 -3.95
CA VAL A 111 -10.15 5.47 -3.84
C VAL A 111 -10.34 6.98 -3.70
N ALA A 112 -11.15 7.60 -4.55
CA ALA A 112 -11.42 9.03 -4.52
C ALA A 112 -12.01 9.48 -3.18
N GLU A 113 -13.05 8.81 -2.70
CA GLU A 113 -13.68 9.08 -1.40
C GLU A 113 -12.68 8.96 -0.24
N SER A 114 -11.83 7.93 -0.25
CA SER A 114 -10.81 7.76 0.79
C SER A 114 -9.77 8.89 0.79
N LEU A 115 -9.32 9.31 -0.40
CA LEU A 115 -8.37 10.41 -0.56
C LEU A 115 -8.98 11.76 -0.16
N ASP A 116 -10.24 11.98 -0.50
CA ASP A 116 -10.99 13.20 -0.15
C ASP A 116 -11.31 13.25 1.36
N ALA A 117 -11.52 12.11 2.01
CA ALA A 117 -11.72 12.00 3.45
C ALA A 117 -10.44 12.25 4.27
N GLY A 118 -9.25 12.15 3.66
CA GLY A 118 -8.00 12.46 4.36
C GLY A 118 -6.88 11.45 4.20
N ALA A 119 -7.04 10.39 3.39
CA ALA A 119 -5.92 9.54 3.03
C ALA A 119 -4.81 10.36 2.38
N LEU A 120 -3.57 10.18 2.81
CA LEU A 120 -2.43 10.91 2.27
C LEU A 120 -1.84 10.28 1.02
N GLY A 121 -2.33 9.11 0.61
CA GLY A 121 -1.86 8.42 -0.58
C GLY A 121 -2.67 7.18 -0.94
N PHE A 122 -2.23 6.57 -2.02
CA PHE A 122 -2.71 5.29 -2.53
C PHE A 122 -1.54 4.31 -2.58
N SER A 123 -1.73 3.09 -2.11
CA SER A 123 -0.67 2.08 -2.10
C SER A 123 -1.03 0.83 -2.88
N THR A 124 -0.04 0.19 -3.51
CA THR A 124 -0.19 -1.11 -4.15
C THR A 124 0.70 -2.16 -3.51
N GLY A 125 0.25 -3.44 -3.59
CA GLY A 125 1.05 -4.62 -3.25
C GLY A 125 0.89 -5.64 -4.37
N LEU A 126 1.73 -5.50 -5.40
CA LEU A 126 1.57 -6.21 -6.67
C LEU A 126 2.21 -7.60 -6.69
N SER A 127 2.93 -7.98 -5.63
CA SER A 127 3.43 -9.34 -5.43
C SER A 127 2.48 -10.23 -4.63
N MET A 128 1.38 -9.66 -4.13
CA MET A 128 0.43 -10.34 -3.24
C MET A 128 -0.98 -10.30 -3.81
N ALA A 129 -1.74 -11.39 -3.64
CA ALA A 129 -3.15 -11.42 -4.01
C ALA A 129 -3.98 -10.47 -3.12
N PRO A 130 -4.99 -9.77 -3.66
CA PRO A 130 -5.44 -9.80 -5.05
C PRO A 130 -4.70 -8.83 -5.97
N GLY A 131 -3.79 -7.99 -5.48
CA GLY A 131 -3.02 -7.03 -6.28
C GLY A 131 -2.17 -7.70 -7.36
N TYR A 132 -1.68 -8.91 -7.10
CA TYR A 132 -0.92 -9.70 -8.07
C TYR A 132 -1.68 -9.96 -9.38
N TYR A 133 -3.00 -10.08 -9.32
CA TYR A 133 -3.85 -10.37 -10.49
C TYR A 133 -4.15 -9.13 -11.34
N SER A 134 -3.82 -7.94 -10.84
CA SER A 134 -4.10 -6.68 -11.55
C SER A 134 -3.18 -6.48 -12.75
N LEU A 135 -3.75 -5.94 -13.82
CA LEU A 135 -2.98 -5.44 -14.95
C LEU A 135 -2.43 -4.04 -14.61
N ALA A 136 -1.32 -3.67 -15.25
CA ALA A 136 -0.72 -2.35 -15.05
C ALA A 136 -1.71 -1.19 -15.34
N ILE A 137 -2.60 -1.36 -16.32
CA ILE A 137 -3.60 -0.34 -16.65
C ILE A 137 -4.58 -0.09 -15.51
N GLU A 138 -5.01 -1.15 -14.80
CA GLU A 138 -5.84 -1.02 -13.59
C GLU A 138 -5.15 -0.15 -12.53
N VAL A 139 -3.86 -0.43 -12.30
CA VAL A 139 -3.05 0.34 -11.36
C VAL A 139 -2.95 1.82 -11.79
N PHE A 140 -2.66 2.08 -13.06
CA PHE A 140 -2.49 3.45 -13.56
C PHE A 140 -3.78 4.27 -13.45
N GLU A 141 -4.94 3.67 -13.72
CA GLU A 141 -6.23 4.34 -13.58
C GLU A 141 -6.53 4.71 -12.13
N LEU A 142 -6.15 3.87 -11.16
CA LEU A 142 -6.35 4.17 -9.75
C LEU A 142 -5.30 5.15 -9.19
N VAL A 143 -4.05 5.07 -9.67
CA VAL A 143 -2.99 6.05 -9.35
C VAL A 143 -3.38 7.45 -9.85
N GLN A 144 -4.10 7.55 -10.97
CA GLN A 144 -4.61 8.81 -11.48
C GLN A 144 -5.47 9.55 -10.43
N MET A 145 -6.26 8.83 -9.63
CA MET A 145 -7.07 9.43 -8.56
C MET A 145 -6.20 10.12 -7.49
N ALA A 146 -5.04 9.52 -7.18
CA ALA A 146 -4.08 10.12 -6.24
C ALA A 146 -3.35 11.32 -6.86
N ALA A 147 -2.95 11.24 -8.13
CA ALA A 147 -2.31 12.31 -8.85
C ALA A 147 -3.18 13.57 -8.93
N GLU A 148 -4.46 13.43 -9.28
CA GLU A 148 -5.44 14.53 -9.36
C GLU A 148 -5.63 15.28 -8.04
N ARG A 149 -5.30 14.64 -6.91
CA ARG A 149 -5.37 15.18 -5.56
C ARG A 149 -4.01 15.58 -4.99
N ASN A 150 -2.96 15.53 -5.81
CA ASN A 150 -1.57 15.77 -5.38
C ASN A 150 -1.14 14.89 -4.20
N LYS A 151 -1.61 13.64 -4.19
CA LYS A 151 -1.31 12.63 -3.15
C LYS A 151 -0.24 11.66 -3.61
N LEU A 152 0.38 10.96 -2.64
CA LEU A 152 1.44 9.99 -2.88
C LEU A 152 0.90 8.69 -3.48
N TYR A 153 1.64 8.09 -4.38
CA TYR A 153 1.54 6.69 -4.77
C TYR A 153 2.70 5.89 -4.21
N SER A 154 2.45 4.86 -3.42
CA SER A 154 3.48 3.95 -2.89
C SER A 154 3.32 2.56 -3.48
N SER A 155 4.40 1.98 -3.98
CA SER A 155 4.38 0.66 -4.60
C SER A 155 5.26 -0.35 -3.87
N HIS A 156 4.63 -1.37 -3.28
CA HIS A 156 5.28 -2.67 -3.15
C HIS A 156 5.22 -3.30 -4.55
N ILE A 157 6.34 -3.30 -5.22
CA ILE A 157 6.46 -3.67 -6.64
C ILE A 157 6.07 -5.12 -6.90
N ARG A 158 5.75 -5.43 -8.17
CA ARG A 158 5.21 -6.71 -8.61
C ARG A 158 6.15 -7.89 -8.40
N ASP A 159 7.45 -7.64 -8.51
CA ASP A 159 8.46 -8.68 -8.38
C ASP A 159 9.78 -8.10 -7.85
N SER A 160 10.49 -8.87 -7.07
CA SER A 160 11.83 -8.54 -6.56
C SER A 160 12.85 -9.63 -6.88
N SER A 161 12.51 -10.58 -7.74
CA SER A 161 13.31 -11.72 -8.15
C SER A 161 14.08 -11.46 -9.45
N THR A 162 14.74 -12.50 -9.95
CA THR A 162 15.36 -12.55 -11.28
C THR A 162 14.49 -13.28 -12.30
N GLU A 163 13.42 -13.92 -11.84
CA GLU A 163 12.45 -14.64 -12.68
C GLU A 163 11.21 -13.76 -12.90
N GLY A 164 10.32 -14.15 -13.79
CA GLY A 164 9.12 -13.35 -14.10
C GLY A 164 9.48 -12.02 -14.74
N PRO A 165 8.77 -10.92 -14.40
CA PRO A 165 9.16 -9.58 -14.87
C PRO A 165 10.47 -9.09 -14.25
N GLY A 166 10.80 -9.56 -13.03
CA GLY A 166 12.01 -9.24 -12.30
C GLY A 166 12.02 -7.84 -11.68
N LEU A 167 12.98 -7.64 -10.77
CA LEU A 167 13.09 -6.42 -9.96
C LEU A 167 13.11 -5.13 -10.78
N PHE A 168 13.90 -5.08 -11.85
CA PHE A 168 14.07 -3.85 -12.63
C PHE A 168 12.80 -3.49 -13.41
N VAL A 169 12.15 -4.48 -14.04
CA VAL A 169 10.90 -4.24 -14.79
C VAL A 169 9.77 -3.84 -13.84
N ALA A 170 9.67 -4.47 -12.68
CA ALA A 170 8.69 -4.11 -11.67
C ALA A 170 8.93 -2.71 -11.08
N THR A 171 10.18 -2.30 -10.92
CA THR A 171 10.53 -0.92 -10.55
C THR A 171 10.13 0.06 -11.65
N MET A 172 10.39 -0.28 -12.92
CA MET A 172 9.94 0.54 -14.06
C MET A 172 8.42 0.68 -14.13
N GLU A 173 7.64 -0.37 -13.80
CA GLU A 173 6.17 -0.29 -13.75
C GLU A 173 5.70 0.79 -12.76
N ALA A 174 6.33 0.86 -11.58
CA ALA A 174 5.99 1.88 -10.58
C ALA A 174 6.34 3.30 -11.06
N LEU A 175 7.52 3.48 -11.65
CA LEU A 175 7.97 4.76 -12.22
C LEU A 175 7.11 5.19 -13.41
N GLU A 176 6.69 4.24 -14.25
CA GLU A 176 5.80 4.48 -15.38
C GLU A 176 4.41 4.97 -14.94
N ALA A 177 3.92 4.49 -13.78
CA ALA A 177 2.70 5.04 -13.20
C ALA A 177 2.85 6.55 -12.92
N GLY A 178 3.97 6.97 -12.32
CA GLY A 178 4.27 8.40 -12.12
C GLY A 178 4.38 9.17 -13.42
N ARG A 179 5.09 8.63 -14.39
CA ARG A 179 5.26 9.27 -15.72
C ARG A 179 3.92 9.50 -16.43
N ARG A 180 2.99 8.55 -16.35
CA ARG A 180 1.68 8.63 -17.02
C ARG A 180 0.70 9.56 -16.32
N THR A 181 0.73 9.56 -15.00
CA THR A 181 -0.31 10.23 -14.21
C THR A 181 0.15 11.55 -13.60
N GLY A 182 1.45 11.80 -13.52
CA GLY A 182 2.02 12.90 -12.75
C GLY A 182 2.02 12.68 -11.22
N ALA A 183 1.72 11.47 -10.76
CA ALA A 183 1.77 11.15 -9.34
C ALA A 183 3.19 11.19 -8.78
N LYS A 184 3.32 11.59 -7.52
CA LYS A 184 4.53 11.37 -6.72
C LYS A 184 4.65 9.89 -6.42
N VAL A 185 5.81 9.29 -6.68
CA VAL A 185 6.02 7.84 -6.57
C VAL A 185 6.99 7.51 -5.44
N GLN A 186 6.58 6.63 -4.55
CA GLN A 186 7.44 6.01 -3.56
C GLN A 186 7.58 4.51 -3.88
N VAL A 187 8.77 4.06 -4.25
CA VAL A 187 9.04 2.63 -4.38
C VAL A 187 9.39 2.08 -3.01
N SER A 188 8.48 1.30 -2.44
CA SER A 188 8.58 0.84 -1.05
C SER A 188 9.64 -0.25 -0.90
N HIS A 189 10.39 -0.19 0.23
CA HIS A 189 11.40 -1.17 0.67
C HIS A 189 12.27 -1.72 -0.48
N LEU A 190 12.71 -0.82 -1.39
CA LEU A 190 13.47 -1.16 -2.59
C LEU A 190 14.85 -1.72 -2.24
N LYS A 191 15.15 -2.91 -2.71
CA LYS A 191 16.41 -3.58 -2.45
C LYS A 191 16.75 -4.65 -3.48
N ALA A 192 18.03 -4.80 -3.76
CA ALA A 192 18.55 -5.88 -4.59
C ALA A 192 18.84 -7.12 -3.72
N ASN A 193 17.99 -8.14 -3.83
CA ASN A 193 18.03 -9.36 -3.04
C ASN A 193 18.61 -10.56 -3.80
N GLY A 194 18.94 -11.63 -3.09
CA GLY A 194 19.33 -12.92 -3.65
C GLY A 194 20.43 -12.79 -4.70
N PRO A 195 20.22 -13.28 -5.93
CA PRO A 195 21.20 -13.20 -7.03
C PRO A 195 21.51 -11.75 -7.48
N LEU A 196 20.67 -10.78 -7.13
CA LEU A 196 20.86 -9.38 -7.49
C LEU A 196 21.66 -8.59 -6.44
N ARG A 197 22.16 -9.22 -5.40
CA ARG A 197 23.02 -8.55 -4.40
C ARG A 197 24.16 -7.80 -5.08
N GLY A 198 24.39 -6.56 -4.65
CA GLY A 198 25.40 -5.68 -5.24
C GLY A 198 24.88 -4.82 -6.40
N ARG A 199 23.62 -5.02 -6.86
CA ARG A 199 23.00 -4.24 -7.94
C ARG A 199 22.16 -3.05 -7.43
N SER A 200 22.35 -2.62 -6.18
CA SER A 200 21.61 -1.48 -5.62
C SER A 200 21.92 -0.16 -6.32
N SER A 201 23.13 0.01 -6.85
CA SER A 201 23.50 1.18 -7.67
C SER A 201 22.60 1.32 -8.89
N ASP A 202 22.28 0.20 -9.56
CA ASP A 202 21.43 0.24 -10.76
C ASP A 202 20.00 0.71 -10.42
N LEU A 203 19.49 0.33 -9.25
CA LEU A 203 18.19 0.80 -8.76
C LEU A 203 18.22 2.30 -8.44
N ILE A 204 19.30 2.78 -7.83
CA ILE A 204 19.50 4.21 -7.56
C ILE A 204 19.54 4.98 -8.88
N GLU A 205 20.31 4.52 -9.88
CA GLU A 205 20.38 5.11 -11.20
C GLU A 205 19.00 5.19 -11.89
N MET A 206 18.14 4.18 -11.69
CA MET A 206 16.77 4.21 -12.20
C MET A 206 15.93 5.32 -11.57
N ILE A 207 16.05 5.51 -10.26
CA ILE A 207 15.35 6.59 -9.54
C ILE A 207 15.90 7.95 -9.98
N ASP A 208 17.22 8.11 -10.01
CA ASP A 208 17.88 9.36 -10.44
C ASP A 208 17.50 9.72 -11.90
N LYS A 209 17.45 8.72 -12.76
CA LYS A 209 17.00 8.90 -14.15
C LYS A 209 15.54 9.35 -14.21
N ALA A 210 14.65 8.72 -13.44
CA ALA A 210 13.25 9.09 -13.37
C ALA A 210 13.08 10.55 -12.89
N GLN A 211 13.83 10.95 -11.84
CA GLN A 211 13.84 12.32 -11.34
C GLN A 211 14.33 13.31 -12.41
N SER A 212 15.41 12.97 -13.13
CA SER A 212 15.93 13.82 -14.22
C SER A 212 14.96 13.95 -15.39
N ASP A 213 14.09 12.97 -15.60
CA ASP A 213 13.01 12.97 -16.59
C ASP A 213 11.75 13.70 -16.09
N GLY A 214 11.78 14.28 -14.88
CA GLY A 214 10.71 15.07 -14.30
C GLY A 214 9.67 14.27 -13.51
N ILE A 215 9.94 13.01 -13.18
CA ILE A 215 9.08 12.21 -12.32
C ILE A 215 9.47 12.48 -10.86
N ASP A 216 8.51 12.86 -10.02
CA ASP A 216 8.71 12.99 -8.58
C ASP A 216 8.75 11.59 -7.96
N ALA A 217 9.94 10.99 -7.92
CA ALA A 217 10.17 9.61 -7.50
C ALA A 217 11.15 9.53 -6.34
N ALA A 218 10.86 8.64 -5.39
CA ALA A 218 11.74 8.28 -4.29
C ALA A 218 11.62 6.79 -3.96
N ALA A 219 12.50 6.30 -3.12
CA ALA A 219 12.44 4.94 -2.59
C ALA A 219 12.77 4.93 -1.09
N ASP A 220 12.28 3.95 -0.37
CA ASP A 220 12.67 3.67 1.00
C ASP A 220 13.29 2.28 1.14
N VAL A 221 13.99 2.07 2.23
CA VAL A 221 14.57 0.79 2.61
C VAL A 221 14.59 0.65 4.13
N TYR A 222 14.30 -0.52 4.64
CA TYR A 222 14.45 -0.79 6.07
C TYR A 222 15.91 -1.17 6.42
N PRO A 223 16.39 -0.88 7.65
CA PRO A 223 17.79 -1.08 8.04
C PRO A 223 18.07 -2.50 8.53
N TYR A 224 17.44 -3.51 7.94
CA TYR A 224 17.59 -4.92 8.33
C TYR A 224 18.08 -5.77 7.17
N VAL A 225 18.86 -6.82 7.51
CA VAL A 225 19.42 -7.78 6.53
C VAL A 225 18.44 -8.91 6.17
N SER A 226 17.29 -8.95 6.80
CA SER A 226 16.23 -9.94 6.58
C SER A 226 14.88 -9.26 6.38
N ALA A 227 13.96 -9.98 5.73
CA ALA A 227 12.58 -9.55 5.55
C ALA A 227 11.64 -10.46 6.35
N SER A 228 10.48 -9.94 6.70
CA SER A 228 9.41 -10.67 7.36
C SER A 228 8.09 -10.43 6.63
N GLY A 229 7.26 -11.47 6.57
CA GLY A 229 5.91 -11.39 6.00
C GLY A 229 5.11 -12.63 6.34
N PRO A 230 3.77 -12.58 6.25
CA PRO A 230 2.93 -13.73 6.49
C PRO A 230 3.10 -14.76 5.36
N MET A 231 3.25 -16.03 5.73
CA MET A 231 3.39 -17.14 4.75
C MET A 231 2.17 -17.26 3.84
N SER A 232 0.98 -16.93 4.34
CA SER A 232 -0.28 -17.00 3.58
C SER A 232 -0.49 -15.82 2.61
N GLY A 233 0.36 -14.82 2.63
CA GLY A 233 0.24 -13.62 1.79
C GLY A 233 0.97 -13.69 0.46
N ASN A 234 1.87 -14.63 0.30
CA ASN A 234 2.67 -14.77 -0.91
C ASN A 234 2.01 -15.73 -1.91
N VAL A 235 1.99 -15.34 -3.17
CA VAL A 235 1.70 -16.26 -4.29
C VAL A 235 3.01 -16.97 -4.61
N PHE A 236 3.04 -18.29 -4.46
CA PHE A 236 4.16 -19.14 -4.82
C PHE A 236 3.98 -19.67 -6.23
#